data_f809f0e754f1759e0246341a6f34b830
#
_entry.id   f809f0e754f1759e0246341a6f34b830
#
_cell.length_a   1.000
_cell.length_b   1.000
_cell.length_c   1.000
_cell.angle_alpha   90.00
_cell.angle_beta   90.00
_cell.angle_gamma   90.00
#
_symmetry.space_group_name_H-M   'P 1'
#
loop_
_entity.id
_entity.type
_entity.pdbx_description
1 polymer ?
#
loop_
_entity_poly.entity_id
_entity_poly.type
_entity_poly.pdbx_seq_one_letter_code
_entity_poly.pdbx_strand_id
1 'polypeptide(L)'
;MKDSIDSLPNGKKFISWEVTQNYDQEIHVSVNHPNASDNNDGSAEHPFLTINAAAAIAVPGTRILIHGGEYRECVRPKRGGEGPDKMICYEAFGDGEVVIKASEIVERFEKSTGWRKSPNFNKIKNEDSVQIWQIKLDPDTFRGYNPFCAVNILHDRLFMEYEKTDMTTYLNRRGMVFCDGKPLYQVTLYNQLSEREGSFWVEANGQTIHFRLEDDADPSNHMIEITCREQCFAPEVPFLSYIKVKGLTCAHAATGAPVPQRGSISCYRGHHWIIEDCVVGWSNAVGIDIGNECWHHEIMEGQQIGYSIIRRCKIYDAGVCGIAGLFATHFLIEDNLIQGTGWQRMELSWEAGAIKVHNSIDSMIRRNIFTKTIRADHLWLDCGNENNRITQNLFLDGIEQREAIFIECTRDDVNMIDNNIFWNVEGRFDPDKIPKEKGSSGWYRMVEDNVVNGYAIYGEGTDYL
;
A
#
# COMPACT_ATOMS: atom_id res chain seq x y z
N MET A 1 12.62 30.03 -22.69
CA MET A 1 12.14 30.34 -21.33
C MET A 1 12.69 29.23 -20.43
N LYS A 2 13.25 29.58 -19.29
CA LYS A 2 13.61 28.52 -18.31
C LYS A 2 12.29 27.93 -17.85
N ASP A 3 12.03 26.69 -18.19
CA ASP A 3 10.82 26.01 -17.75
C ASP A 3 10.77 26.02 -16.22
N SER A 4 9.68 26.58 -15.70
CA SER A 4 9.45 26.59 -14.25
C SER A 4 9.43 25.14 -13.75
N ILE A 5 9.99 24.89 -12.56
CA ILE A 5 9.97 23.57 -11.93
C ILE A 5 8.54 23.02 -11.73
N ASP A 6 7.55 23.90 -11.80
CA ASP A 6 6.13 23.56 -11.72
C ASP A 6 5.47 23.41 -13.09
N SER A 7 6.21 23.50 -14.21
CA SER A 7 5.64 23.33 -15.54
C SER A 7 5.49 21.85 -15.91
N LEU A 8 4.36 21.49 -16.48
CA LEU A 8 4.14 20.19 -17.12
C LEU A 8 4.79 20.17 -18.52
N PRO A 9 4.95 18.99 -19.15
CA PRO A 9 5.55 18.87 -20.49
C PRO A 9 4.91 19.75 -21.56
N ASN A 10 3.59 19.92 -21.53
CA ASN A 10 2.83 20.78 -22.47
C ASN A 10 3.02 22.29 -22.20
N GLY A 11 3.88 22.67 -21.26
CA GLY A 11 4.17 24.07 -20.91
C GLY A 11 3.17 24.72 -19.96
N LYS A 12 2.08 24.05 -19.60
CA LYS A 12 1.16 24.55 -18.57
C LYS A 12 1.75 24.42 -17.18
N LYS A 13 1.44 25.36 -16.31
CA LYS A 13 1.83 25.26 -14.90
C LYS A 13 0.95 24.26 -14.18
N PHE A 14 1.57 23.33 -13.43
CA PHE A 14 0.85 22.52 -12.46
C PHE A 14 0.42 23.41 -11.29
N ILE A 15 -0.87 23.50 -11.04
CA ILE A 15 -1.44 24.32 -9.97
C ILE A 15 -2.16 23.40 -9.00
N SER A 16 -1.70 23.39 -7.75
CA SER A 16 -2.42 22.71 -6.69
C SER A 16 -3.78 23.37 -6.45
N TRP A 17 -4.79 22.55 -6.31
CA TRP A 17 -6.16 22.98 -6.02
C TRP A 17 -6.38 23.28 -4.53
N GLU A 18 -5.41 22.91 -3.69
CA GLU A 18 -5.49 23.08 -2.22
C GLU A 18 -5.64 24.55 -1.84
N VAL A 19 -6.55 24.81 -0.90
CA VAL A 19 -6.73 26.11 -0.28
C VAL A 19 -6.61 26.01 1.25
N THR A 20 -6.50 27.14 1.91
CA THR A 20 -6.48 27.19 3.38
C THR A 20 -7.81 26.66 3.94
N GLN A 21 -7.71 25.70 4.86
CA GLN A 21 -8.89 25.09 5.48
C GLN A 21 -9.39 25.94 6.65
N ASN A 22 -10.70 26.15 6.70
CA ASN A 22 -11.40 26.68 7.85
C ASN A 22 -12.43 25.65 8.29
N TYR A 23 -12.27 25.14 9.49
CA TYR A 23 -13.17 24.12 10.02
C TYR A 23 -14.29 24.79 10.83
N ASP A 24 -15.53 24.32 10.63
CA ASP A 24 -16.71 24.82 11.33
C ASP A 24 -16.90 24.17 12.70
N GLN A 25 -16.37 22.94 12.84
CA GLN A 25 -16.45 22.18 14.08
C GLN A 25 -15.25 21.26 14.27
N GLU A 26 -14.97 20.96 15.53
CA GLU A 26 -13.96 19.97 15.91
C GLU A 26 -14.63 18.86 16.71
N ILE A 27 -14.18 17.62 16.48
CA ILE A 27 -14.63 16.41 17.17
C ILE A 27 -13.39 15.70 17.70
N HIS A 28 -13.38 15.38 18.98
CA HIS A 28 -12.28 14.67 19.63
C HIS A 28 -12.56 13.18 19.72
N VAL A 29 -11.51 12.39 19.47
CA VAL A 29 -11.49 10.93 19.61
C VAL A 29 -10.31 10.55 20.48
N SER A 30 -10.51 9.75 21.52
CA SER A 30 -9.44 9.29 22.38
C SER A 30 -9.71 7.91 22.97
N VAL A 31 -8.91 6.91 22.61
CA VAL A 31 -9.01 5.57 23.18
C VAL A 31 -8.56 5.50 24.65
N ASN A 32 -7.73 6.46 25.08
CA ASN A 32 -7.11 6.48 26.40
C ASN A 32 -7.77 7.46 27.38
N HIS A 33 -8.75 8.28 26.95
CA HIS A 33 -9.38 9.24 27.82
C HIS A 33 -10.37 8.55 28.77
N PRO A 34 -10.35 8.85 30.07
CA PRO A 34 -11.19 8.14 31.08
C PRO A 34 -12.69 8.26 30.82
N ASN A 35 -13.13 9.33 30.16
CA ASN A 35 -14.53 9.57 29.81
C ASN A 35 -14.86 9.19 28.36
N ALA A 36 -13.96 8.54 27.64
CA ALA A 36 -14.20 8.19 26.24
C ALA A 36 -15.35 7.18 26.10
N SER A 37 -16.26 7.47 25.18
CA SER A 37 -17.40 6.58 24.87
C SER A 37 -18.00 6.97 23.52
N ASP A 38 -18.40 5.99 22.73
CA ASP A 38 -19.08 6.25 21.45
C ASP A 38 -20.51 6.79 21.60
N ASN A 39 -20.99 6.92 22.84
CA ASN A 39 -22.25 7.60 23.17
C ASN A 39 -22.08 9.09 23.56
N ASN A 40 -20.86 9.59 23.52
CA ASN A 40 -20.54 10.98 23.85
C ASN A 40 -20.87 11.96 22.71
N ASP A 41 -20.62 13.23 22.93
CA ASP A 41 -20.85 14.32 21.98
C ASP A 41 -19.60 14.65 21.15
N GLY A 42 -18.44 14.04 21.47
CA GLY A 42 -17.16 14.29 20.78
C GLY A 42 -16.48 15.59 21.21
N SER A 43 -16.85 16.20 22.32
CA SER A 43 -16.10 17.31 22.92
C SER A 43 -14.77 16.84 23.51
N ALA A 44 -13.86 17.78 23.82
CA ALA A 44 -12.56 17.43 24.40
C ALA A 44 -12.70 16.75 25.78
N GLU A 45 -13.71 17.10 26.56
CA GLU A 45 -14.01 16.52 27.89
C GLU A 45 -14.74 15.17 27.79
N HIS A 46 -15.47 14.94 26.68
CA HIS A 46 -16.23 13.72 26.41
C HIS A 46 -15.98 13.23 24.99
N PRO A 47 -14.75 12.80 24.69
CA PRO A 47 -14.38 12.35 23.35
C PRO A 47 -15.05 11.03 22.99
N PHE A 48 -15.16 10.76 21.71
CA PHE A 48 -15.49 9.41 21.22
C PHE A 48 -14.37 8.42 21.54
N LEU A 49 -14.75 7.16 21.74
CA LEU A 49 -13.81 6.05 21.95
C LEU A 49 -13.18 5.59 20.63
N THR A 50 -13.99 5.52 19.56
CA THR A 50 -13.58 5.05 18.23
C THR A 50 -13.58 6.17 17.19
N ILE A 51 -12.69 6.08 16.21
CA ILE A 51 -12.66 7.02 15.09
C ILE A 51 -13.93 6.87 14.24
N ASN A 52 -14.48 5.66 14.17
CA ASN A 52 -15.71 5.38 13.43
C ASN A 52 -16.94 6.10 14.04
N ALA A 53 -17.01 6.30 15.34
CA ALA A 53 -18.09 7.10 15.95
C ALA A 53 -18.05 8.54 15.44
N ALA A 54 -16.87 9.15 15.39
CA ALA A 54 -16.69 10.48 14.81
C ALA A 54 -16.99 10.50 13.31
N ALA A 55 -16.50 9.50 12.56
CA ALA A 55 -16.74 9.39 11.11
C ALA A 55 -18.24 9.27 10.76
N ALA A 56 -19.04 8.66 11.65
CA ALA A 56 -20.47 8.49 11.44
C ALA A 56 -21.24 9.81 11.43
N ILE A 57 -20.80 10.81 12.19
CA ILE A 57 -21.47 12.10 12.35
C ILE A 57 -20.79 13.25 11.61
N ALA A 58 -19.55 13.09 11.17
CA ALA A 58 -18.79 14.11 10.45
C ALA A 58 -19.57 14.63 9.22
N VAL A 59 -19.54 15.94 9.05
CA VAL A 59 -20.14 16.69 7.93
C VAL A 59 -19.07 17.57 7.29
N PRO A 60 -19.29 18.11 6.07
CA PRO A 60 -18.35 19.04 5.42
C PRO A 60 -17.91 20.16 6.39
N GLY A 61 -16.60 20.45 6.43
CA GLY A 61 -16.01 21.40 7.36
C GLY A 61 -15.73 20.86 8.76
N THR A 62 -15.85 19.56 9.00
CA THR A 62 -15.49 18.92 10.27
C THR A 62 -14.00 18.59 10.33
N ARG A 63 -13.36 18.89 11.45
CA ARG A 63 -12.04 18.42 11.84
C ARG A 63 -12.14 17.40 12.97
N ILE A 64 -11.73 16.16 12.71
CA ILE A 64 -11.68 15.08 13.70
C ILE A 64 -10.26 15.05 14.25
N LEU A 65 -10.12 15.35 15.52
CA LEU A 65 -8.86 15.39 16.26
C LEU A 65 -8.69 14.09 17.03
N ILE A 66 -7.77 13.26 16.57
CA ILE A 66 -7.52 11.92 17.09
C ILE A 66 -6.32 11.98 18.04
N HIS A 67 -6.55 11.68 19.30
CA HIS A 67 -5.53 11.66 20.33
C HIS A 67 -4.63 10.42 20.24
N GLY A 68 -3.41 10.53 20.75
CA GLY A 68 -2.42 9.46 20.74
C GLY A 68 -2.95 8.16 21.35
N GLY A 69 -2.75 7.05 20.64
CA GLY A 69 -3.19 5.72 21.05
C GLY A 69 -3.27 4.73 19.90
N GLU A 70 -3.58 3.48 20.23
CA GLU A 70 -3.73 2.41 19.25
C GLU A 70 -5.22 2.09 19.03
N TYR A 71 -5.68 2.25 17.80
CA TYR A 71 -7.05 2.07 17.37
C TYR A 71 -7.15 0.83 16.47
N ARG A 72 -7.81 -0.23 16.95
CA ARG A 72 -7.96 -1.48 16.18
C ARG A 72 -9.28 -1.48 15.42
N GLU A 73 -9.32 -0.71 14.35
CA GLU A 73 -10.49 -0.54 13.51
C GLU A 73 -10.12 -0.29 12.05
N CYS A 74 -11.09 -0.38 11.15
CA CYS A 74 -11.03 0.23 9.84
C CYS A 74 -11.89 1.48 9.88
N VAL A 75 -11.29 2.64 9.74
CA VAL A 75 -12.02 3.91 9.71
C VAL A 75 -12.85 3.99 8.43
N ARG A 76 -14.16 4.22 8.57
CA ARG A 76 -15.15 4.18 7.50
C ARG A 76 -15.86 5.53 7.34
N PRO A 77 -15.25 6.54 6.67
CA PRO A 77 -15.97 7.77 6.35
C PRO A 77 -17.28 7.50 5.64
N LYS A 78 -18.36 8.11 6.12
CA LYS A 78 -19.70 8.01 5.51
C LYS A 78 -20.01 9.16 4.57
N ARG A 79 -19.25 10.26 4.69
CA ARG A 79 -19.39 11.47 3.89
C ARG A 79 -18.03 12.01 3.52
N GLY A 80 -17.99 12.74 2.42
CA GLY A 80 -16.88 13.60 2.03
C GLY A 80 -17.18 15.06 2.30
N GLY A 81 -16.23 15.94 2.02
CA GLY A 81 -16.42 17.37 2.01
C GLY A 81 -17.22 17.83 0.78
N GLU A 82 -17.53 19.13 0.72
CA GLU A 82 -18.27 19.76 -0.38
C GLU A 82 -17.37 20.56 -1.34
N GLY A 83 -16.11 20.81 -0.93
CA GLY A 83 -15.17 21.58 -1.71
C GLY A 83 -13.80 21.68 -1.04
N PRO A 84 -12.86 22.33 -1.72
CA PRO A 84 -11.47 22.45 -1.23
C PRO A 84 -11.36 23.25 0.09
N ASP A 85 -12.33 24.08 0.43
CA ASP A 85 -12.42 24.88 1.65
C ASP A 85 -13.35 24.26 2.72
N LYS A 86 -14.04 23.18 2.37
CA LYS A 86 -15.02 22.46 3.21
C LYS A 86 -14.72 20.96 3.26
N MET A 87 -13.46 20.59 3.45
CA MET A 87 -13.04 19.21 3.60
C MET A 87 -13.47 18.61 4.94
N ILE A 88 -13.54 17.28 5.01
CA ILE A 88 -13.55 16.55 6.27
C ILE A 88 -12.11 16.11 6.56
N CYS A 89 -11.58 16.50 7.71
CA CYS A 89 -10.20 16.19 8.10
C CYS A 89 -10.16 15.20 9.25
N TYR A 90 -9.36 14.15 9.08
CA TYR A 90 -8.98 13.19 10.12
C TYR A 90 -7.50 13.45 10.45
N GLU A 91 -7.24 14.01 11.62
CA GLU A 91 -5.92 14.52 11.96
C GLU A 91 -5.47 14.05 13.36
N ALA A 92 -4.20 13.64 13.46
CA ALA A 92 -3.58 13.41 14.75
C ALA A 92 -3.56 14.71 15.57
N PHE A 93 -4.02 14.66 16.81
CA PHE A 93 -4.07 15.82 17.71
C PHE A 93 -2.68 16.37 18.06
N GLY A 94 -1.68 15.49 18.09
CA GLY A 94 -0.28 15.88 18.34
C GLY A 94 0.19 15.67 19.77
N ASP A 95 -0.59 15.00 20.61
CA ASP A 95 -0.24 14.61 21.98
C ASP A 95 0.40 13.21 22.10
N GLY A 96 0.52 12.51 20.98
CA GLY A 96 1.15 11.20 20.85
C GLY A 96 0.96 10.61 19.47
N GLU A 97 1.56 9.46 19.22
CA GLU A 97 1.37 8.73 17.96
C GLU A 97 -0.05 8.16 17.90
N VAL A 98 -0.72 8.35 16.75
CA VAL A 98 -2.02 7.76 16.47
C VAL A 98 -1.80 6.57 15.54
N VAL A 99 -2.03 5.35 16.05
CA VAL A 99 -1.80 4.12 15.29
C VAL A 99 -3.12 3.41 15.00
N ILE A 100 -3.48 3.29 13.74
CA ILE A 100 -4.64 2.50 13.29
C ILE A 100 -4.13 1.16 12.82
N LYS A 101 -4.54 0.09 13.50
CA LYS A 101 -4.12 -1.27 13.17
C LYS A 101 -5.25 -2.10 12.58
N ALA A 102 -4.97 -2.77 11.47
CA ALA A 102 -5.88 -3.75 10.88
C ALA A 102 -5.73 -5.15 11.50
N SER A 103 -4.91 -5.31 12.54
CA SER A 103 -4.69 -6.54 13.31
C SER A 103 -5.40 -6.54 14.65
N GLU A 104 -5.57 -7.74 15.22
CA GLU A 104 -5.99 -7.96 16.60
C GLU A 104 -4.93 -8.73 17.37
N ILE A 105 -4.88 -8.54 18.69
CA ILE A 105 -3.99 -9.29 19.59
C ILE A 105 -4.57 -10.69 19.79
N VAL A 106 -3.72 -11.69 19.71
CA VAL A 106 -4.06 -13.10 19.98
C VAL A 106 -3.78 -13.41 21.44
N GLU A 107 -4.82 -13.69 22.20
CA GLU A 107 -4.72 -14.06 23.61
C GLU A 107 -4.68 -15.58 23.83
N ARG A 108 -5.10 -16.36 22.83
CA ARG A 108 -5.24 -17.82 22.96
C ARG A 108 -4.46 -18.55 21.88
N PHE A 109 -3.50 -19.32 22.30
CA PHE A 109 -2.72 -20.22 21.47
C PHE A 109 -2.39 -21.48 22.27
N GLU A 110 -2.14 -22.57 21.59
CA GLU A 110 -1.81 -23.86 22.19
C GLU A 110 -0.68 -24.54 21.41
N LYS A 111 -0.05 -25.56 21.96
CA LYS A 111 0.94 -26.34 21.21
C LYS A 111 0.29 -26.96 19.98
N SER A 112 0.97 -26.88 18.85
CA SER A 112 0.47 -27.50 17.62
C SER A 112 0.35 -29.01 17.79
N THR A 113 -0.78 -29.55 17.35
CA THR A 113 -1.01 -31.00 17.32
C THR A 113 -0.54 -31.65 16.02
N GLY A 114 0.13 -30.89 15.17
CA GLY A 114 0.60 -31.32 13.86
C GLY A 114 -0.49 -31.30 12.79
N TRP A 115 -0.07 -31.56 11.56
CA TRP A 115 -0.95 -31.63 10.39
C TRP A 115 -1.21 -33.09 10.00
N ARG A 116 -2.39 -33.61 10.28
CA ARG A 116 -2.69 -35.05 10.18
C ARG A 116 -3.16 -35.53 8.81
N LYS A 117 -3.40 -34.64 7.85
CA LYS A 117 -4.02 -35.02 6.56
C LYS A 117 -3.06 -35.63 5.53
N SER A 118 -1.75 -35.54 5.74
CA SER A 118 -0.76 -36.15 4.86
C SER A 118 0.45 -36.68 5.64
N PRO A 119 0.61 -37.99 5.81
CA PRO A 119 1.71 -38.57 6.58
C PRO A 119 3.10 -38.21 6.05
N ASN A 120 3.22 -37.92 4.75
CA ASN A 120 4.51 -37.61 4.12
C ASN A 120 4.94 -36.14 4.26
N PHE A 121 4.00 -35.23 4.51
CA PHE A 121 4.26 -33.81 4.68
C PHE A 121 4.26 -33.34 6.13
N ASN A 122 4.00 -34.26 7.06
CA ASN A 122 3.85 -33.98 8.49
C ASN A 122 5.07 -34.27 9.33
N LYS A 123 6.12 -34.81 8.74
CA LYS A 123 7.34 -35.11 9.51
C LYS A 123 8.14 -33.81 9.68
N ILE A 124 8.02 -33.25 10.88
CA ILE A 124 8.92 -32.22 11.34
C ILE A 124 10.24 -32.88 11.67
N LYS A 125 11.33 -32.40 11.10
CA LYS A 125 12.67 -32.80 11.48
C LYS A 125 12.93 -32.32 12.91
N ASN A 126 13.39 -33.23 13.79
CA ASN A 126 13.70 -32.92 15.20
C ASN A 126 12.49 -32.42 16.00
N GLU A 127 11.34 -33.13 15.90
CA GLU A 127 10.08 -32.79 16.54
C GLU A 127 10.18 -32.44 18.03
N ASP A 128 11.12 -33.07 18.75
CA ASP A 128 11.33 -32.85 20.18
C ASP A 128 12.07 -31.54 20.51
N SER A 129 12.72 -30.91 19.53
CA SER A 129 13.49 -29.66 19.72
C SER A 129 12.82 -28.42 19.15
N VAL A 130 11.76 -28.57 18.35
CA VAL A 130 11.08 -27.46 17.66
C VAL A 130 9.77 -27.12 18.35
N GLN A 131 9.59 -25.84 18.67
CA GLN A 131 8.40 -25.36 19.39
C GLN A 131 7.40 -24.74 18.40
N ILE A 132 6.45 -25.54 17.93
CA ILE A 132 5.36 -25.05 17.05
C ILE A 132 4.09 -24.86 17.86
N TRP A 133 3.48 -23.72 17.68
CA TRP A 133 2.22 -23.32 18.29
C TRP A 133 1.11 -23.24 17.26
N GLN A 134 -0.14 -23.21 17.69
CA GLN A 134 -1.28 -23.01 16.82
C GLN A 134 -2.28 -22.03 17.41
N ILE A 135 -2.94 -21.29 16.52
CA ILE A 135 -4.05 -20.38 16.80
C ILE A 135 -5.27 -20.92 16.06
N LYS A 136 -6.33 -21.20 16.77
CA LYS A 136 -7.65 -21.45 16.18
C LYS A 136 -8.36 -20.12 16.03
N LEU A 137 -8.66 -19.75 14.80
CA LEU A 137 -9.26 -18.46 14.47
C LEU A 137 -10.75 -18.47 14.81
N ASP A 138 -11.16 -17.44 15.56
CA ASP A 138 -12.55 -17.17 15.82
C ASP A 138 -13.17 -16.39 14.63
N PRO A 139 -14.18 -16.90 13.93
CA PRO A 139 -14.84 -16.20 12.84
C PRO A 139 -15.37 -14.81 13.21
N ASP A 140 -15.78 -14.60 14.45
CA ASP A 140 -16.33 -13.32 14.92
C ASP A 140 -15.26 -12.19 14.94
N THR A 141 -13.99 -12.57 15.07
CA THR A 141 -12.85 -11.61 15.00
C THR A 141 -12.79 -10.91 13.64
N PHE A 142 -13.22 -11.56 12.57
CA PHE A 142 -13.03 -11.09 11.20
C PHE A 142 -14.19 -10.28 10.63
N ARG A 143 -15.32 -10.25 11.29
CA ARG A 143 -16.52 -9.51 10.84
C ARG A 143 -16.84 -9.72 9.33
N GLY A 144 -16.69 -10.95 8.85
CA GLY A 144 -16.99 -11.34 7.47
C GLY A 144 -15.81 -11.34 6.49
N TYR A 145 -14.64 -10.82 6.86
CA TYR A 145 -13.42 -10.89 6.04
C TYR A 145 -12.29 -11.60 6.79
N ASN A 146 -12.10 -12.89 6.51
CA ASN A 146 -10.96 -13.65 7.01
C ASN A 146 -9.83 -13.68 5.96
N PRO A 147 -8.75 -12.90 6.12
CA PRO A 147 -7.66 -12.84 5.16
C PRO A 147 -6.87 -14.16 5.04
N PHE A 148 -6.96 -15.04 6.03
CA PHE A 148 -6.33 -16.35 5.99
C PHE A 148 -7.10 -17.37 5.12
N CYS A 149 -8.33 -17.04 4.69
CA CYS A 149 -9.08 -17.78 3.67
C CYS A 149 -8.80 -17.31 2.24
N ALA A 150 -8.25 -16.08 2.08
CA ALA A 150 -7.97 -15.49 0.79
C ALA A 150 -6.51 -15.71 0.37
N VAL A 151 -6.29 -16.14 -0.87
CA VAL A 151 -4.95 -16.32 -1.43
C VAL A 151 -4.46 -15.04 -2.10
N ASN A 152 -3.14 -14.86 -2.15
CA ASN A 152 -2.49 -13.90 -3.04
C ASN A 152 -2.34 -14.51 -4.44
N ILE A 153 -2.59 -13.69 -5.47
CA ILE A 153 -2.30 -14.05 -6.85
C ILE A 153 -1.02 -13.29 -7.21
N LEU A 154 0.11 -14.00 -7.26
CA LEU A 154 1.42 -13.40 -7.42
C LEU A 154 2.01 -13.58 -8.83
N HIS A 155 1.25 -14.18 -9.75
CA HIS A 155 1.64 -14.40 -11.15
C HIS A 155 0.48 -14.08 -12.09
N ASP A 156 0.82 -13.51 -13.24
CA ASP A 156 -0.16 -13.24 -14.29
C ASP A 156 -0.68 -14.54 -14.89
N ARG A 157 -1.96 -14.79 -14.71
CA ARG A 157 -2.61 -16.01 -15.19
C ARG A 157 -2.80 -16.05 -16.70
N LEU A 158 -2.74 -14.93 -17.39
CA LEU A 158 -2.90 -14.84 -18.83
C LEU A 158 -1.61 -15.21 -19.58
N PHE A 159 -0.46 -14.85 -19.00
CA PHE A 159 0.85 -15.04 -19.63
C PHE A 159 1.71 -16.08 -18.90
N MET A 160 1.17 -16.71 -17.85
CA MET A 160 1.89 -17.65 -17.02
C MET A 160 2.27 -18.93 -17.78
N GLU A 161 3.54 -19.26 -17.75
CA GLU A 161 4.05 -20.55 -18.19
C GLU A 161 4.01 -21.54 -17.02
N TYR A 162 2.95 -22.32 -16.90
CA TYR A 162 2.68 -23.21 -15.75
C TYR A 162 3.83 -24.17 -15.44
N GLU A 163 4.55 -24.64 -16.45
CA GLU A 163 5.66 -25.58 -16.27
C GLU A 163 6.91 -24.92 -15.64
N LYS A 164 7.03 -23.59 -15.75
CA LYS A 164 8.15 -22.81 -15.23
C LYS A 164 7.81 -22.03 -13.98
N THR A 165 6.54 -21.98 -13.62
CA THR A 165 6.05 -21.16 -12.50
C THR A 165 6.01 -21.98 -11.22
N ASP A 166 6.57 -21.43 -10.13
CA ASP A 166 6.41 -22.02 -8.81
C ASP A 166 4.98 -21.82 -8.29
N MET A 167 4.15 -22.83 -8.49
CA MET A 167 2.75 -22.81 -8.08
C MET A 167 2.55 -22.85 -6.58
N THR A 168 3.58 -23.12 -5.79
CA THR A 168 3.46 -23.13 -4.31
C THR A 168 3.17 -21.75 -3.75
N THR A 169 3.56 -20.68 -4.43
CA THR A 169 3.25 -19.30 -4.04
C THR A 169 1.75 -19.01 -3.98
N TYR A 170 0.92 -19.76 -4.73
CA TYR A 170 -0.54 -19.66 -4.65
C TYR A 170 -1.14 -20.23 -3.35
N LEU A 171 -0.32 -20.82 -2.50
CA LEU A 171 -0.73 -21.26 -1.15
C LEU A 171 -0.62 -20.11 -0.14
N ASN A 172 0.08 -19.03 -0.47
CA ASN A 172 0.22 -17.88 0.42
C ASN A 172 -1.11 -17.15 0.60
N ARG A 173 -1.42 -16.86 1.84
CA ARG A 173 -2.63 -16.17 2.26
C ARG A 173 -2.36 -14.67 2.44
N ARG A 174 -3.42 -13.86 2.37
CA ARG A 174 -3.33 -12.41 2.60
C ARG A 174 -3.09 -12.04 4.06
N GLY A 175 -3.50 -12.90 4.99
CA GLY A 175 -3.29 -12.69 6.41
C GLY A 175 -1.83 -12.74 6.80
N MET A 176 -1.42 -11.84 7.67
CA MET A 176 -0.08 -11.74 8.25
C MET A 176 -0.13 -12.00 9.74
N VAL A 177 0.96 -12.54 10.29
CA VAL A 177 1.16 -12.77 11.72
C VAL A 177 2.36 -11.94 12.17
N PHE A 178 2.24 -11.29 13.31
CA PHE A 178 3.31 -10.47 13.88
C PHE A 178 3.65 -10.95 15.29
N CYS A 179 4.92 -10.84 15.64
CA CYS A 179 5.44 -11.03 16.99
C CYS A 179 6.17 -9.75 17.40
N ASP A 180 5.72 -9.07 18.44
CA ASP A 180 6.26 -7.80 18.93
C ASP A 180 6.41 -6.75 17.79
N GLY A 181 5.40 -6.67 16.93
CA GLY A 181 5.36 -5.76 15.79
C GLY A 181 6.21 -6.18 14.58
N LYS A 182 6.91 -7.31 14.63
CA LYS A 182 7.70 -7.86 13.51
C LYS A 182 6.90 -8.95 12.79
N PRO A 183 6.82 -8.93 11.45
CA PRO A 183 6.11 -9.96 10.72
C PRO A 183 6.83 -11.29 10.78
N LEU A 184 6.07 -12.37 10.93
CA LEU A 184 6.55 -13.71 10.68
C LEU A 184 6.50 -14.02 9.19
N TYR A 185 7.41 -14.86 8.72
CA TYR A 185 7.43 -15.30 7.32
C TYR A 185 6.39 -16.39 7.07
N GLN A 186 5.55 -16.21 6.05
CA GLN A 186 4.60 -17.27 5.67
C GLN A 186 5.30 -18.36 4.87
N VAL A 187 5.27 -19.59 5.40
CA VAL A 187 5.71 -20.78 4.65
C VAL A 187 4.52 -21.46 3.97
N THR A 188 4.78 -22.15 2.86
CA THR A 188 3.74 -22.77 2.03
C THR A 188 3.36 -24.17 2.48
N LEU A 189 4.21 -24.85 3.23
CA LEU A 189 4.01 -26.22 3.73
C LEU A 189 4.31 -26.28 5.22
N TYR A 190 3.51 -27.06 5.93
CA TYR A 190 3.65 -27.24 7.40
C TYR A 190 5.03 -27.67 7.87
N ASN A 191 5.67 -28.61 7.16
CA ASN A 191 6.99 -29.12 7.53
C ASN A 191 8.12 -28.07 7.44
N GLN A 192 7.92 -27.00 6.66
CA GLN A 192 8.89 -25.91 6.55
C GLN A 192 9.00 -25.09 7.84
N LEU A 193 8.01 -25.18 8.75
CA LEU A 193 8.10 -24.58 10.07
C LEU A 193 9.30 -25.10 10.88
N SER A 194 9.67 -26.38 10.68
CA SER A 194 10.86 -26.94 11.33
C SER A 194 12.19 -26.45 10.75
N GLU A 195 12.15 -25.89 9.53
CA GLU A 195 13.34 -25.44 8.80
C GLU A 195 13.57 -23.93 8.98
N ARG A 196 12.52 -23.18 9.38
CA ARG A 196 12.58 -21.72 9.50
C ARG A 196 11.93 -21.22 10.78
N GLU A 197 12.71 -20.59 11.62
CA GLU A 197 12.24 -19.81 12.76
C GLU A 197 11.55 -18.51 12.28
N GLY A 198 10.79 -17.87 13.15
CA GLY A 198 10.06 -16.65 12.79
C GLY A 198 9.08 -16.87 11.64
N SER A 199 8.39 -18.00 11.60
CA SER A 199 7.52 -18.36 10.48
C SER A 199 6.14 -18.85 10.92
N PHE A 200 5.19 -18.81 9.96
CA PHE A 200 3.85 -19.35 10.16
C PHE A 200 3.33 -20.06 8.91
N TRP A 201 2.40 -20.97 9.11
CA TRP A 201 1.70 -21.70 8.07
C TRP A 201 0.20 -21.70 8.36
N VAL A 202 -0.63 -21.62 7.31
CA VAL A 202 -2.08 -21.58 7.41
C VAL A 202 -2.66 -22.86 6.86
N GLU A 203 -3.57 -23.50 7.61
CA GLU A 203 -4.31 -24.66 7.11
C GLU A 203 -5.18 -24.32 5.90
N ALA A 204 -5.45 -25.30 5.04
CA ALA A 204 -6.16 -25.10 3.77
C ALA A 204 -7.54 -24.43 3.94
N ASN A 205 -8.20 -24.64 5.07
CA ASN A 205 -9.50 -24.02 5.39
C ASN A 205 -9.39 -22.57 5.89
N GLY A 206 -8.16 -22.06 6.14
CA GLY A 206 -7.92 -20.72 6.64
C GLY A 206 -8.42 -20.44 8.06
N GLN A 207 -8.63 -21.48 8.88
CA GLN A 207 -9.17 -21.34 10.24
C GLN A 207 -8.19 -21.72 11.35
N THR A 208 -7.03 -22.22 10.97
CA THR A 208 -5.95 -22.53 11.92
C THR A 208 -4.63 -22.04 11.35
N ILE A 209 -3.88 -21.33 12.18
CA ILE A 209 -2.52 -20.88 11.90
C ILE A 209 -1.58 -21.67 12.81
N HIS A 210 -0.51 -22.22 12.22
CA HIS A 210 0.59 -22.79 12.98
C HIS A 210 1.79 -21.85 12.85
N PHE A 211 2.51 -21.61 13.93
CA PHE A 211 3.63 -20.68 13.93
C PHE A 211 4.76 -21.14 14.83
N ARG A 212 5.97 -20.73 14.47
CA ARG A 212 7.21 -20.90 15.23
C ARG A 212 7.86 -19.54 15.40
N LEU A 213 8.18 -19.18 16.62
CA LEU A 213 8.90 -17.95 16.91
C LEU A 213 10.42 -18.14 16.73
N GLU A 214 11.15 -17.03 16.67
CA GLU A 214 12.61 -17.03 16.74
C GLU A 214 13.07 -17.67 18.06
N ASP A 215 14.18 -18.37 18.02
CA ASP A 215 14.78 -19.06 19.17
C ASP A 215 13.82 -20.04 19.88
N ASP A 216 12.80 -20.56 19.17
CA ASP A 216 11.75 -21.41 19.74
C ASP A 216 11.08 -20.80 20.99
N ALA A 217 10.95 -19.47 21.04
CA ALA A 217 10.43 -18.74 22.18
C ALA A 217 8.99 -19.11 22.53
N ASP A 218 8.63 -18.94 23.81
CA ASP A 218 7.26 -19.13 24.27
C ASP A 218 6.42 -17.87 23.96
N PRO A 219 5.37 -17.98 23.13
CA PRO A 219 4.54 -16.85 22.74
C PRO A 219 3.79 -16.16 23.90
N SER A 220 3.70 -16.80 25.07
CA SER A 220 3.13 -16.15 26.25
C SER A 220 3.93 -14.96 26.77
N ASN A 221 5.19 -14.84 26.35
CA ASN A 221 6.07 -13.73 26.68
C ASN A 221 6.13 -12.65 25.60
N HIS A 222 5.33 -12.78 24.56
CA HIS A 222 5.36 -11.92 23.36
C HIS A 222 3.96 -11.45 23.00
N MET A 223 3.88 -10.31 22.35
CA MET A 223 2.63 -9.82 21.76
C MET A 223 2.47 -10.44 20.35
N ILE A 224 1.54 -11.35 20.23
CA ILE A 224 1.18 -11.95 18.95
C ILE A 224 -0.02 -11.23 18.38
N GLU A 225 0.09 -10.77 17.13
CA GLU A 225 -0.99 -10.10 16.41
C GLU A 225 -1.29 -10.81 15.09
N ILE A 226 -2.55 -10.85 14.69
CA ILE A 226 -2.98 -11.36 13.40
C ILE A 226 -3.78 -10.31 12.64
N THR A 227 -3.57 -10.21 11.35
CA THR A 227 -4.35 -9.30 10.50
C THR A 227 -5.81 -9.75 10.43
N CYS A 228 -6.74 -8.85 10.68
CA CYS A 228 -8.18 -9.14 10.70
C CYS A 228 -9.00 -8.26 9.75
N ARG A 229 -8.40 -7.21 9.16
CA ARG A 229 -9.09 -6.26 8.28
C ARG A 229 -8.33 -6.07 6.99
N GLU A 230 -9.06 -5.82 5.93
CA GLU A 230 -8.47 -5.54 4.63
C GLU A 230 -7.75 -4.18 4.62
N GLN A 231 -8.29 -3.19 5.33
CA GLN A 231 -7.85 -1.79 5.27
C GLN A 231 -7.82 -1.16 6.66
N CYS A 232 -7.06 -0.08 6.81
CA CYS A 232 -7.07 0.77 8.02
C CYS A 232 -8.01 1.97 7.86
N PHE A 233 -8.06 2.55 6.66
CA PHE A 233 -8.87 3.72 6.37
C PHE A 233 -9.47 3.62 4.98
N ALA A 234 -10.78 3.49 4.88
CA ALA A 234 -11.48 3.37 3.60
C ALA A 234 -12.94 3.81 3.72
N PRO A 235 -13.46 4.64 2.81
CA PRO A 235 -14.86 5.04 2.81
C PRO A 235 -15.83 3.86 2.81
N GLU A 236 -17.03 4.08 3.34
CA GLU A 236 -18.11 3.09 3.31
C GLU A 236 -18.69 2.94 1.89
N VAL A 237 -18.68 4.02 1.13
CA VAL A 237 -19.18 4.06 -0.25
C VAL A 237 -18.13 4.69 -1.18
N PRO A 238 -18.13 4.32 -2.48
CA PRO A 238 -17.19 4.90 -3.44
C PRO A 238 -17.49 6.38 -3.71
N PHE A 239 -16.51 7.06 -4.32
CA PHE A 239 -16.61 8.47 -4.82
C PHE A 239 -16.76 9.53 -3.72
N LEU A 240 -16.44 9.25 -2.46
CA LEU A 240 -16.35 10.30 -1.45
C LEU A 240 -15.11 11.17 -1.71
N SER A 241 -15.29 12.46 -1.65
CA SER A 241 -14.28 13.43 -2.07
C SER A 241 -14.03 14.48 -1.00
N TYR A 242 -12.95 15.25 -1.16
CA TYR A 242 -12.55 16.30 -0.21
C TYR A 242 -12.36 15.78 1.21
N ILE A 243 -11.60 14.68 1.33
CA ILE A 243 -11.20 14.11 2.61
C ILE A 243 -9.70 14.36 2.80
N LYS A 244 -9.33 14.81 4.00
CA LYS A 244 -7.95 14.98 4.42
C LYS A 244 -7.60 13.99 5.52
N VAL A 245 -6.50 13.27 5.35
CA VAL A 245 -5.94 12.33 6.33
C VAL A 245 -4.54 12.84 6.69
N LYS A 246 -4.30 13.15 7.97
CA LYS A 246 -3.06 13.80 8.39
C LYS A 246 -2.47 13.22 9.66
N GLY A 247 -1.19 12.89 9.62
CA GLY A 247 -0.41 12.51 10.80
C GLY A 247 -0.75 11.15 11.41
N LEU A 248 -1.42 10.26 10.66
CA LEU A 248 -1.85 8.95 11.14
C LEU A 248 -0.86 7.86 10.73
N THR A 249 -0.63 6.89 11.61
CA THR A 249 0.06 5.64 11.30
C THR A 249 -0.97 4.55 11.01
N CYS A 250 -0.90 3.92 9.83
CA CYS A 250 -1.75 2.80 9.40
C CYS A 250 -0.90 1.56 9.19
N ALA A 251 -1.25 0.44 9.83
CA ALA A 251 -0.43 -0.78 9.77
C ALA A 251 -1.25 -2.07 9.75
N HIS A 252 -0.61 -3.13 9.25
CA HIS A 252 -1.07 -4.52 9.28
C HIS A 252 -2.32 -4.79 8.42
N ALA A 253 -2.49 -4.07 7.30
CA ALA A 253 -3.65 -4.24 6.43
C ALA A 253 -3.51 -5.46 5.49
N ALA A 254 -4.54 -6.29 5.41
CA ALA A 254 -4.57 -7.46 4.51
C ALA A 254 -5.14 -7.12 3.12
N THR A 255 -4.62 -6.06 2.51
CA THR A 255 -5.03 -5.60 1.18
C THR A 255 -4.82 -6.67 0.11
N GLY A 256 -5.64 -6.66 -0.92
CA GLY A 256 -5.61 -7.68 -1.98
C GLY A 256 -4.55 -7.43 -3.04
N ALA A 257 -4.07 -8.50 -3.67
CA ALA A 257 -3.16 -8.45 -4.81
C ALA A 257 -3.66 -9.34 -5.94
N PRO A 258 -3.49 -8.98 -7.19
CA PRO A 258 -3.12 -7.64 -7.69
C PRO A 258 -4.33 -6.72 -7.81
N VAL A 259 -5.53 -7.28 -7.87
CA VAL A 259 -6.81 -6.59 -8.07
C VAL A 259 -7.81 -7.15 -7.04
N PRO A 260 -8.63 -6.33 -6.42
CA PRO A 260 -8.70 -4.86 -6.53
C PRO A 260 -7.48 -4.16 -5.89
N GLN A 261 -7.01 -3.08 -6.49
CA GLN A 261 -5.89 -2.28 -5.99
C GLN A 261 -6.38 -1.30 -4.91
N ARG A 262 -6.77 -1.83 -3.76
CA ARG A 262 -7.21 -1.05 -2.61
C ARG A 262 -6.09 -0.96 -1.57
N GLY A 263 -5.76 0.26 -1.18
CA GLY A 263 -4.72 0.54 -0.19
C GLY A 263 -5.16 0.31 1.25
N SER A 264 -4.19 0.24 2.15
CA SER A 264 -4.40 0.38 3.59
C SER A 264 -5.12 1.70 3.91
N ILE A 265 -4.73 2.79 3.23
CA ILE A 265 -5.52 4.01 3.08
C ILE A 265 -6.08 4.02 1.66
N SER A 266 -7.39 4.00 1.51
CA SER A 266 -8.08 3.94 0.22
C SER A 266 -8.92 5.17 -0.02
N CYS A 267 -8.72 5.83 -1.16
CA CYS A 267 -9.61 6.87 -1.63
C CYS A 267 -10.92 6.32 -2.22
N TYR A 268 -10.97 5.03 -2.49
CA TYR A 268 -12.12 4.29 -3.00
C TYR A 268 -12.86 5.03 -4.12
N ARG A 269 -12.14 5.35 -5.22
CA ARG A 269 -12.62 6.15 -6.37
C ARG A 269 -12.99 7.60 -6.03
N GLY A 270 -12.58 8.12 -4.88
CA GLY A 270 -12.77 9.51 -4.54
C GLY A 270 -11.82 10.43 -5.31
N HIS A 271 -12.10 11.73 -5.25
CA HIS A 271 -11.24 12.77 -5.82
C HIS A 271 -10.91 13.85 -4.79
N HIS A 272 -9.86 14.63 -5.04
CA HIS A 272 -9.46 15.73 -4.17
C HIS A 272 -9.21 15.28 -2.72
N TRP A 273 -8.44 14.21 -2.56
CA TRP A 273 -7.96 13.76 -1.26
C TRP A 273 -6.60 14.37 -0.96
N ILE A 274 -6.35 14.65 0.32
CA ILE A 274 -5.03 15.01 0.84
C ILE A 274 -4.63 13.94 1.86
N ILE A 275 -3.52 13.27 1.61
CA ILE A 275 -2.90 12.33 2.57
C ILE A 275 -1.52 12.88 2.87
N GLU A 276 -1.33 13.38 4.09
CA GLU A 276 -0.09 14.06 4.45
C GLU A 276 0.42 13.69 5.84
N ASP A 277 1.74 13.72 5.99
CA ASP A 277 2.43 13.45 7.25
C ASP A 277 2.09 12.06 7.85
N CYS A 278 1.64 11.12 7.01
CA CYS A 278 1.20 9.78 7.43
C CYS A 278 2.31 8.75 7.35
N VAL A 279 2.18 7.71 8.15
CA VAL A 279 3.01 6.50 8.08
C VAL A 279 2.12 5.33 7.67
N VAL A 280 2.49 4.61 6.60
CA VAL A 280 1.74 3.44 6.12
C VAL A 280 2.70 2.27 5.99
N GLY A 281 2.44 1.20 6.72
CA GLY A 281 3.36 0.08 6.73
C GLY A 281 2.72 -1.29 6.87
N TRP A 282 3.48 -2.31 6.47
CA TRP A 282 3.05 -3.70 6.52
C TRP A 282 1.66 -3.92 5.92
N SER A 283 1.50 -3.52 4.66
CA SER A 283 0.32 -3.89 3.87
C SER A 283 0.61 -5.17 3.11
N ASN A 284 -0.36 -6.10 3.07
CA ASN A 284 -0.19 -7.34 2.31
C ASN A 284 0.08 -7.07 0.82
N ALA A 285 -0.58 -6.06 0.24
CA ALA A 285 -0.36 -5.68 -1.14
C ALA A 285 -0.14 -4.17 -1.31
N VAL A 286 -1.18 -3.34 -1.16
CA VAL A 286 -1.16 -1.92 -1.50
C VAL A 286 -1.15 -1.05 -0.25
N GLY A 287 -0.25 -0.06 -0.20
CA GLY A 287 -0.18 0.92 0.88
C GLY A 287 -1.29 1.98 0.78
N ILE A 288 -1.31 2.74 -0.32
CA ILE A 288 -2.28 3.81 -0.59
C ILE A 288 -2.85 3.63 -1.99
N ASP A 289 -4.16 3.81 -2.19
CA ASP A 289 -4.72 3.96 -3.53
C ASP A 289 -5.27 5.36 -3.76
N ILE A 290 -5.17 5.85 -5.01
CA ILE A 290 -5.56 7.20 -5.43
C ILE A 290 -6.47 7.23 -6.66
N GLY A 291 -6.94 6.09 -7.11
CA GLY A 291 -7.71 5.97 -8.34
C GLY A 291 -8.83 4.97 -8.26
N ASN A 292 -9.15 4.38 -9.39
CA ASN A 292 -9.99 3.20 -9.45
C ASN A 292 -9.20 1.97 -8.95
N GLU A 293 -9.89 0.97 -8.44
CA GLU A 293 -9.28 -0.24 -7.92
C GLU A 293 -9.17 -1.39 -8.93
N CYS A 294 -9.81 -1.29 -10.09
CA CYS A 294 -9.69 -2.29 -11.14
C CYS A 294 -10.09 -1.75 -12.52
N TRP A 295 -9.70 -2.47 -13.58
CA TRP A 295 -9.92 -2.06 -14.98
C TRP A 295 -11.37 -2.17 -15.46
N HIS A 296 -12.19 -2.97 -14.80
CA HIS A 296 -13.55 -3.28 -15.24
C HIS A 296 -14.61 -2.25 -14.85
N HIS A 297 -14.22 -1.25 -14.08
CA HIS A 297 -15.12 -0.21 -13.68
C HIS A 297 -14.88 1.04 -14.52
N GLU A 298 -15.71 1.24 -15.53
CA GLU A 298 -15.73 2.48 -16.29
C GLU A 298 -16.04 3.67 -15.38
N ILE A 299 -15.39 4.79 -15.67
CA ILE A 299 -15.75 6.07 -15.07
C ILE A 299 -16.93 6.60 -15.88
N MET A 300 -18.09 6.68 -15.24
CA MET A 300 -19.30 7.18 -15.88
C MET A 300 -19.26 8.70 -16.00
N GLU A 301 -20.00 9.24 -16.96
CA GLU A 301 -20.18 10.69 -17.11
C GLU A 301 -20.58 11.34 -15.78
N GLY A 302 -19.88 12.39 -15.38
CA GLY A 302 -20.09 13.09 -14.11
C GLY A 302 -19.36 12.49 -12.90
N GLN A 303 -18.73 11.33 -13.03
CA GLN A 303 -17.83 10.79 -12.02
C GLN A 303 -16.42 11.35 -12.22
N GLN A 304 -15.79 11.75 -11.14
CA GLN A 304 -14.43 12.27 -11.16
C GLN A 304 -13.53 11.42 -10.23
N ILE A 305 -12.34 11.08 -10.69
CA ILE A 305 -11.31 10.39 -9.93
C ILE A 305 -10.00 11.17 -10.08
N GLY A 306 -9.15 11.15 -9.05
CA GLY A 306 -7.87 11.82 -9.10
C GLY A 306 -7.79 13.08 -8.25
N TYR A 307 -6.96 14.03 -8.68
CA TYR A 307 -6.67 15.25 -7.92
C TYR A 307 -6.14 14.99 -6.50
N SER A 308 -5.63 13.80 -6.24
CA SER A 308 -5.12 13.42 -4.92
C SER A 308 -3.75 14.03 -4.68
N ILE A 309 -3.52 14.49 -3.45
CA ILE A 309 -2.23 14.98 -2.97
C ILE A 309 -1.72 14.02 -1.92
N ILE A 310 -0.54 13.41 -2.17
CA ILE A 310 0.16 12.56 -1.19
C ILE A 310 1.51 13.21 -0.91
N ARG A 311 1.73 13.62 0.32
CA ARG A 311 2.97 14.32 0.65
C ARG A 311 3.47 14.07 2.07
N ARG A 312 4.81 14.11 2.21
CA ARG A 312 5.51 13.94 3.49
C ARG A 312 5.11 12.66 4.23
N CYS A 313 4.72 11.64 3.46
CA CYS A 313 4.37 10.33 3.99
C CYS A 313 5.58 9.40 3.97
N LYS A 314 5.60 8.47 4.93
CA LYS A 314 6.49 7.34 4.94
C LYS A 314 5.69 6.07 4.63
N ILE A 315 5.91 5.49 3.45
CA ILE A 315 5.26 4.26 3.01
C ILE A 315 6.31 3.17 2.99
N TYR A 316 6.14 2.13 3.80
CA TYR A 316 7.13 1.08 3.91
C TYR A 316 6.49 -0.31 3.91
N ASP A 317 7.24 -1.26 3.37
CA ASP A 317 6.90 -2.69 3.39
C ASP A 317 5.47 -3.00 2.88
N ALA A 318 5.10 -2.35 1.77
CA ALA A 318 3.91 -2.73 1.00
C ALA A 318 4.25 -3.96 0.13
N GLY A 319 3.40 -5.00 0.16
CA GLY A 319 3.71 -6.28 -0.47
C GLY A 319 3.87 -6.22 -1.99
N VAL A 320 3.14 -5.32 -2.64
CA VAL A 320 3.09 -5.18 -4.10
C VAL A 320 3.30 -3.72 -4.54
N CYS A 321 2.46 -2.81 -4.07
CA CYS A 321 2.52 -1.40 -4.43
C CYS A 321 2.54 -0.50 -3.21
N GLY A 322 3.42 0.50 -3.20
CA GLY A 322 3.38 1.57 -2.19
C GLY A 322 2.19 2.49 -2.43
N ILE A 323 2.07 3.03 -3.65
CA ILE A 323 0.93 3.83 -4.11
C ILE A 323 0.44 3.24 -5.42
N ALA A 324 -0.86 2.97 -5.52
CA ALA A 324 -1.49 2.41 -6.71
C ALA A 324 -2.71 3.22 -7.14
N GLY A 325 -3.13 3.07 -8.40
CA GLY A 325 -4.38 3.63 -8.90
C GLY A 325 -4.56 3.45 -10.40
N LEU A 326 -5.80 3.30 -10.82
CA LEU A 326 -6.20 3.31 -12.22
C LEU A 326 -7.01 4.57 -12.49
N PHE A 327 -6.81 5.18 -13.65
CA PHE A 327 -7.47 6.43 -14.03
C PHE A 327 -7.24 7.59 -13.05
N ALA A 328 -6.09 7.62 -12.37
CA ALA A 328 -5.72 8.74 -11.53
C ALA A 328 -5.16 9.88 -12.40
N THR A 329 -5.71 11.07 -12.25
CA THR A 329 -5.32 12.26 -13.02
C THR A 329 -5.06 13.44 -12.10
N HIS A 330 -4.25 14.41 -12.53
CA HIS A 330 -4.00 15.65 -11.82
C HIS A 330 -3.50 15.46 -10.36
N PHE A 331 -2.83 14.35 -10.08
CA PHE A 331 -2.33 14.09 -8.74
C PHE A 331 -0.96 14.75 -8.49
N LEU A 332 -0.68 15.00 -7.23
CA LEU A 332 0.62 15.43 -6.73
C LEU A 332 1.14 14.43 -5.72
N ILE A 333 2.28 13.82 -6.03
CA ILE A 333 3.00 12.95 -5.10
C ILE A 333 4.36 13.57 -4.83
N GLU A 334 4.56 14.12 -3.62
CA GLU A 334 5.77 14.89 -3.31
C GLU A 334 6.28 14.67 -1.88
N ASP A 335 7.60 14.78 -1.73
CA ASP A 335 8.28 14.76 -0.42
C ASP A 335 8.03 13.47 0.39
N ASN A 336 7.80 12.32 -0.27
CA ASN A 336 7.55 11.05 0.41
C ASN A 336 8.80 10.19 0.47
N LEU A 337 8.87 9.30 1.47
CA LEU A 337 9.77 8.16 1.51
C LEU A 337 8.99 6.88 1.24
N ILE A 338 9.32 6.18 0.15
CA ILE A 338 8.72 4.90 -0.22
C ILE A 338 9.81 3.83 -0.18
N GLN A 339 9.68 2.86 0.72
CA GLN A 339 10.75 1.92 1.05
C GLN A 339 10.24 0.49 1.20
N GLY A 340 11.00 -0.51 0.72
CA GLY A 340 10.74 -1.93 0.99
C GLY A 340 9.51 -2.50 0.27
N THR A 341 9.00 -1.81 -0.73
CA THR A 341 7.85 -2.27 -1.53
C THR A 341 8.21 -3.50 -2.34
N GLY A 342 7.24 -4.42 -2.51
CA GLY A 342 7.41 -5.62 -3.33
C GLY A 342 7.90 -6.85 -2.56
N TRP A 343 7.84 -6.84 -1.22
CA TRP A 343 8.30 -7.96 -0.38
C TRP A 343 7.55 -9.28 -0.63
N GLN A 344 6.35 -9.25 -1.20
CA GLN A 344 5.63 -10.46 -1.67
C GLN A 344 6.32 -11.13 -2.86
N ARG A 345 7.31 -10.46 -3.49
CA ARG A 345 8.06 -10.98 -4.63
C ARG A 345 7.15 -11.44 -5.76
N MET A 346 6.19 -10.60 -6.11
CA MET A 346 5.29 -10.80 -7.23
C MET A 346 6.08 -11.06 -8.52
N GLU A 347 5.46 -11.67 -9.52
CA GLU A 347 6.06 -11.85 -10.82
C GLU A 347 6.62 -10.52 -11.35
N LEU A 348 7.85 -10.58 -11.79
CA LEU A 348 8.53 -9.40 -12.30
C LEU A 348 7.77 -8.85 -13.52
N SER A 349 7.53 -7.56 -13.53
CA SER A 349 6.80 -6.87 -14.60
C SER A 349 5.28 -7.09 -14.57
N TRP A 350 4.71 -7.43 -13.42
CA TRP A 350 3.28 -7.58 -13.27
C TRP A 350 2.75 -6.86 -12.03
N GLU A 351 2.01 -5.79 -12.24
CA GLU A 351 1.27 -5.02 -11.23
C GLU A 351 2.08 -4.49 -10.01
N ALA A 352 3.41 -4.59 -10.00
CA ALA A 352 4.24 -4.24 -8.85
C ALA A 352 5.07 -2.98 -9.08
N GLY A 353 5.04 -2.05 -8.11
CA GLY A 353 5.82 -0.82 -8.14
C GLY A 353 5.79 -0.07 -6.81
N ALA A 354 6.83 0.69 -6.48
CA ALA A 354 6.73 1.59 -5.33
C ALA A 354 5.64 2.64 -5.58
N ILE A 355 5.53 3.13 -6.83
CA ILE A 355 4.32 3.79 -7.36
C ILE A 355 3.95 3.08 -8.66
N LYS A 356 2.72 2.65 -8.80
CA LYS A 356 2.18 2.14 -10.06
C LYS A 356 0.81 2.73 -10.34
N VAL A 357 0.70 3.47 -11.45
CA VAL A 357 -0.53 4.19 -11.82
C VAL A 357 -0.83 4.00 -13.31
N HIS A 358 -2.05 3.57 -13.61
CA HIS A 358 -2.58 3.53 -14.98
C HIS A 358 -3.30 4.82 -15.34
N ASN A 359 -3.26 5.18 -16.60
CA ASN A 359 -3.98 6.34 -17.15
C ASN A 359 -3.72 7.64 -16.35
N SER A 360 -2.45 7.84 -15.96
CA SER A 360 -2.04 9.06 -15.28
C SER A 360 -1.94 10.22 -16.28
N ILE A 361 -2.61 11.31 -15.98
CA ILE A 361 -2.69 12.50 -16.87
C ILE A 361 -2.44 13.74 -16.03
N ASP A 362 -1.70 14.72 -16.59
CA ASP A 362 -1.49 16.05 -16.00
C ASP A 362 -0.98 16.00 -14.54
N SER A 363 -0.08 15.09 -14.24
CA SER A 363 0.30 14.79 -12.86
C SER A 363 1.77 15.09 -12.58
N MET A 364 2.10 15.28 -11.29
CA MET A 364 3.46 15.59 -10.87
C MET A 364 3.94 14.66 -9.75
N ILE A 365 5.12 14.07 -9.96
CA ILE A 365 5.83 13.22 -9.00
C ILE A 365 7.19 13.85 -8.73
N ARG A 366 7.40 14.40 -7.52
CA ARG A 366 8.61 15.16 -7.23
C ARG A 366 9.11 15.03 -5.81
N ARG A 367 10.44 15.17 -5.64
CA ARG A 367 11.13 15.21 -4.35
C ARG A 367 10.83 13.99 -3.47
N ASN A 368 10.53 12.85 -4.08
CA ASN A 368 10.35 11.59 -3.36
C ASN A 368 11.67 10.83 -3.26
N ILE A 369 11.79 10.01 -2.24
CA ILE A 369 12.87 9.05 -2.06
C ILE A 369 12.26 7.64 -2.22
N PHE A 370 12.75 6.92 -3.22
CA PHE A 370 12.42 5.52 -3.46
C PHE A 370 13.62 4.68 -3.07
N THR A 371 13.44 3.66 -2.25
CA THR A 371 14.55 2.81 -1.85
C THR A 371 14.12 1.38 -1.51
N LYS A 372 15.00 0.42 -1.81
CA LYS A 372 14.81 -1.00 -1.49
C LYS A 372 13.51 -1.58 -2.05
N THR A 373 13.11 -1.15 -3.23
CA THR A 373 11.99 -1.78 -3.95
C THR A 373 12.44 -3.16 -4.47
N ILE A 374 11.64 -4.20 -4.20
CA ILE A 374 12.00 -5.60 -4.41
C ILE A 374 11.18 -6.19 -5.55
N ARG A 375 11.84 -6.65 -6.64
CA ARG A 375 11.20 -7.25 -7.82
C ARG A 375 10.06 -6.44 -8.41
N ALA A 376 10.19 -5.12 -8.35
CA ALA A 376 9.20 -4.15 -8.80
C ALA A 376 9.94 -2.89 -9.27
N ASP A 377 9.29 -2.08 -10.08
CA ASP A 377 9.84 -0.78 -10.47
C ASP A 377 9.70 0.22 -9.32
N HIS A 378 10.60 1.19 -9.20
CA HIS A 378 10.36 2.27 -8.26
C HIS A 378 9.16 3.11 -8.70
N LEU A 379 9.04 3.36 -9.99
CA LEU A 379 7.91 4.09 -10.56
C LEU A 379 7.48 3.45 -11.87
N TRP A 380 6.21 3.12 -11.98
CA TRP A 380 5.60 2.63 -13.19
C TRP A 380 4.36 3.46 -13.55
N LEU A 381 4.47 4.21 -14.64
CA LEU A 381 3.32 4.81 -15.31
C LEU A 381 2.87 3.87 -16.41
N ASP A 382 1.80 3.14 -16.14
CA ASP A 382 1.25 2.13 -17.04
C ASP A 382 0.32 2.74 -18.09
N CYS A 383 -0.18 1.94 -18.98
CA CYS A 383 -0.92 2.32 -20.18
C CYS A 383 -1.82 3.56 -20.03
N GLY A 384 -1.79 4.42 -21.05
CA GLY A 384 -2.64 5.58 -21.15
C GLY A 384 -2.17 6.80 -20.35
N ASN A 385 -0.90 6.84 -19.99
CA ASN A 385 -0.28 7.98 -19.33
C ASN A 385 0.07 9.09 -20.35
N GLU A 386 0.00 10.35 -19.92
CA GLU A 386 0.40 11.52 -20.71
C GLU A 386 0.60 12.75 -19.85
N ASN A 387 1.46 13.65 -20.33
CA ASN A 387 1.72 14.96 -19.75
C ASN A 387 2.06 14.95 -18.24
N ASN A 388 2.77 13.92 -17.79
CA ASN A 388 3.24 13.82 -16.42
C ASN A 388 4.68 14.33 -16.31
N ARG A 389 5.03 14.90 -15.16
CA ARG A 389 6.42 15.26 -14.86
C ARG A 389 6.93 14.53 -13.63
N ILE A 390 8.08 13.87 -13.82
CA ILE A 390 8.82 13.13 -12.80
C ILE A 390 10.12 13.87 -12.56
N THR A 391 10.25 14.59 -11.44
CA THR A 391 11.38 15.50 -11.24
C THR A 391 11.87 15.55 -9.81
N GLN A 392 13.18 15.77 -9.62
CA GLN A 392 13.83 15.95 -8.32
C GLN A 392 13.67 14.76 -7.37
N ASN A 393 13.47 13.54 -7.88
CA ASN A 393 13.36 12.34 -7.04
C ASN A 393 14.72 11.68 -6.87
N LEU A 394 14.84 10.89 -5.80
CA LEU A 394 15.95 9.97 -5.55
C LEU A 394 15.47 8.54 -5.74
N PHE A 395 16.06 7.80 -6.65
CA PHE A 395 15.81 6.38 -6.90
C PHE A 395 17.03 5.58 -6.45
N LEU A 396 16.88 4.83 -5.35
CA LEU A 396 17.99 4.24 -4.62
C LEU A 396 17.77 2.74 -4.39
N ASP A 397 18.85 1.95 -4.46
CA ASP A 397 18.92 0.58 -3.95
C ASP A 397 17.77 -0.34 -4.40
N GLY A 398 17.57 -0.48 -5.69
CA GLY A 398 16.63 -1.46 -6.24
C GLY A 398 17.13 -2.89 -6.04
N ILE A 399 16.22 -3.83 -5.69
CA ILE A 399 16.55 -5.22 -5.44
C ILE A 399 15.85 -6.10 -6.49
N GLU A 400 16.61 -6.74 -7.37
CA GLU A 400 16.07 -7.54 -8.47
C GLU A 400 15.04 -6.76 -9.32
N GLN A 401 15.26 -5.47 -9.50
CA GLN A 401 14.40 -4.58 -10.27
C GLN A 401 14.44 -4.89 -11.77
N ARG A 402 13.34 -4.51 -12.44
CA ARG A 402 13.33 -4.40 -13.90
C ARG A 402 13.88 -3.03 -14.32
N GLU A 403 13.22 -1.95 -13.89
CA GLU A 403 13.61 -0.57 -14.14
C GLU A 403 13.42 0.31 -12.90
N ALA A 404 14.15 1.41 -12.82
CA ALA A 404 13.89 2.45 -11.82
C ALA A 404 12.60 3.22 -12.18
N ILE A 405 12.45 3.59 -13.45
CA ILE A 405 11.24 4.23 -13.99
C ILE A 405 10.81 3.45 -15.23
N PHE A 406 9.60 2.98 -15.24
CA PHE A 406 8.95 2.38 -16.39
C PHE A 406 7.73 3.20 -16.83
N ILE A 407 7.72 3.64 -18.08
CA ILE A 407 6.61 4.35 -18.69
C ILE A 407 6.10 3.52 -19.86
N GLU A 408 4.87 3.09 -19.80
CA GLU A 408 4.28 2.17 -20.75
C GLU A 408 3.09 2.79 -21.49
N CYS A 409 3.09 2.67 -22.82
CA CYS A 409 1.98 3.10 -23.67
C CYS A 409 1.55 4.56 -23.44
N THR A 410 2.46 5.51 -23.62
CA THR A 410 2.16 6.94 -23.61
C THR A 410 1.15 7.29 -24.69
N ARG A 411 0.19 8.15 -24.37
CA ARG A 411 -0.82 8.67 -25.29
C ARG A 411 -0.26 9.79 -26.18
N ASP A 412 -1.03 10.86 -26.34
CA ASP A 412 -0.75 11.94 -27.28
C ASP A 412 0.36 12.88 -26.80
N ASP A 413 0.34 13.27 -25.53
CA ASP A 413 1.32 14.16 -24.92
C ASP A 413 2.44 13.39 -24.20
N VAL A 414 3.69 13.83 -24.38
CA VAL A 414 4.88 13.22 -23.78
C VAL A 414 4.90 13.38 -22.26
N ASN A 415 5.61 12.47 -21.58
CA ASN A 415 5.99 12.64 -20.18
C ASN A 415 7.40 13.24 -20.09
N MET A 416 7.70 13.95 -19.02
CA MET A 416 9.02 14.56 -18.77
C MET A 416 9.65 13.93 -17.52
N ILE A 417 10.88 13.45 -17.67
CA ILE A 417 11.71 12.92 -16.61
C ILE A 417 12.97 13.78 -16.53
N ASP A 418 13.10 14.60 -15.47
CA ASP A 418 14.20 15.53 -15.36
C ASP A 418 14.67 15.74 -13.90
N ASN A 419 15.93 16.11 -13.72
CA ASN A 419 16.52 16.44 -12.43
C ASN A 419 16.41 15.34 -11.35
N ASN A 420 16.35 14.07 -11.73
CA ASN A 420 16.33 12.94 -10.82
C ASN A 420 17.75 12.40 -10.58
N ILE A 421 17.93 11.70 -9.47
CA ILE A 421 19.18 11.00 -9.13
C ILE A 421 18.86 9.51 -9.03
N PHE A 422 19.66 8.70 -9.73
CA PHE A 422 19.61 7.24 -9.69
C PHE A 422 20.89 6.71 -9.05
N TRP A 423 20.76 5.86 -8.04
CA TRP A 423 21.90 5.27 -7.36
C TRP A 423 21.62 3.81 -7.03
N ASN A 424 22.53 2.91 -7.43
CA ASN A 424 22.43 1.49 -7.17
C ASN A 424 21.05 0.91 -7.53
N VAL A 425 20.57 1.26 -8.72
CA VAL A 425 19.32 0.75 -9.29
C VAL A 425 19.67 -0.20 -10.43
N GLU A 426 19.04 -1.35 -10.47
CA GLU A 426 19.24 -2.32 -11.54
C GLU A 426 18.28 -2.02 -12.68
N GLY A 427 18.82 -1.90 -13.90
CA GLY A 427 18.04 -1.97 -15.13
C GLY A 427 18.34 -3.28 -15.83
N ARG A 428 17.34 -4.06 -16.16
CA ARG A 428 17.51 -5.25 -17.00
C ARG A 428 17.36 -4.88 -18.47
N PHE A 429 18.26 -4.06 -18.92
CA PHE A 429 18.35 -3.73 -20.33
C PHE A 429 19.03 -4.89 -21.07
N ASP A 430 18.29 -5.58 -21.93
CA ASP A 430 18.83 -6.55 -22.88
C ASP A 430 18.73 -5.96 -24.28
N PRO A 431 19.82 -5.42 -24.82
CA PRO A 431 19.82 -4.79 -26.14
C PRO A 431 19.41 -5.75 -27.27
N ASP A 432 19.54 -7.06 -27.05
CA ASP A 432 19.13 -8.08 -28.02
C ASP A 432 17.61 -8.33 -27.99
N LYS A 433 16.93 -7.88 -26.95
CA LYS A 433 15.48 -7.98 -26.79
C LYS A 433 14.72 -6.71 -27.14
N ILE A 434 15.40 -5.64 -27.52
CA ILE A 434 14.74 -4.46 -28.05
C ILE A 434 14.03 -4.85 -29.35
N PRO A 435 12.73 -4.67 -29.46
CA PRO A 435 12.05 -4.89 -30.72
C PRO A 435 12.61 -3.97 -31.80
N LYS A 436 13.08 -4.55 -32.88
CA LYS A 436 13.67 -3.82 -34.03
C LYS A 436 12.64 -3.04 -34.85
N GLU A 437 11.34 -3.17 -34.49
CA GLU A 437 10.25 -2.52 -35.19
C GLU A 437 9.64 -1.43 -34.34
N LYS A 438 9.56 -0.24 -34.89
CA LYS A 438 8.94 0.94 -34.26
C LYS A 438 7.50 0.60 -33.85
N GLY A 439 7.23 0.70 -32.55
CA GLY A 439 5.87 0.49 -32.00
C GLY A 439 5.53 -0.93 -31.54
N SER A 440 6.48 -1.83 -31.44
CA SER A 440 6.21 -3.23 -31.11
C SER A 440 6.26 -3.62 -29.62
N SER A 441 6.68 -2.77 -28.71
CA SER A 441 6.43 -2.90 -27.26
C SER A 441 6.83 -1.66 -26.49
N GLY A 442 6.27 -1.52 -25.30
CA GLY A 442 6.29 -0.31 -24.50
C GLY A 442 7.64 0.33 -24.25
N TRP A 443 8.70 -0.45 -24.06
CA TRP A 443 10.01 0.08 -23.67
C TRP A 443 10.66 0.98 -24.74
N TYR A 444 10.61 0.56 -26.00
CA TYR A 444 11.21 1.33 -27.10
C TYR A 444 10.47 2.66 -27.37
N ARG A 445 9.16 2.70 -27.20
CA ARG A 445 8.36 3.92 -27.27
C ARG A 445 8.68 4.92 -26.17
N MET A 446 9.07 4.45 -25.00
CA MET A 446 9.38 5.31 -23.86
C MET A 446 10.49 6.31 -24.16
N VAL A 447 11.57 5.85 -24.78
CA VAL A 447 12.75 6.69 -25.02
C VAL A 447 12.52 7.67 -26.17
N GLU A 448 11.76 7.27 -27.17
CA GLU A 448 11.47 8.14 -28.33
C GLU A 448 10.38 9.18 -28.04
N ASP A 449 9.34 8.80 -27.27
CA ASP A 449 8.16 9.64 -27.09
C ASP A 449 8.22 10.54 -25.84
N ASN A 450 9.15 10.30 -24.92
CA ASN A 450 9.28 11.07 -23.67
C ASN A 450 10.56 11.90 -23.64
N VAL A 451 10.49 13.01 -22.89
CA VAL A 451 11.62 13.89 -22.68
C VAL A 451 12.37 13.49 -21.42
N VAL A 452 13.61 13.04 -21.56
CA VAL A 452 14.49 12.67 -20.43
C VAL A 452 15.65 13.64 -20.37
N ASN A 453 15.70 14.49 -19.35
CA ASN A 453 16.70 15.54 -19.19
C ASN A 453 17.21 15.67 -17.76
N GLY A 454 18.48 16.04 -17.61
CA GLY A 454 19.04 16.55 -16.37
C GLY A 454 19.00 15.58 -15.21
N TYR A 455 19.36 14.32 -15.42
CA TYR A 455 19.51 13.33 -14.36
C TYR A 455 20.98 12.96 -14.14
N ALA A 456 21.32 12.55 -12.94
CA ALA A 456 22.61 11.99 -12.60
C ALA A 456 22.46 10.48 -12.32
N ILE A 457 23.33 9.67 -12.94
CA ILE A 457 23.39 8.22 -12.75
C ILE A 457 24.67 7.91 -11.99
N TYR A 458 24.54 7.19 -10.86
CA TYR A 458 25.67 6.73 -10.05
C TYR A 458 25.49 5.25 -9.71
N GLY A 459 26.59 4.49 -9.75
CA GLY A 459 26.63 3.08 -9.36
C GLY A 459 27.14 2.14 -10.43
N GLU A 460 27.55 0.93 -10.02
CA GLU A 460 27.92 -0.14 -10.94
C GLU A 460 26.69 -0.83 -11.49
N GLY A 461 26.68 -1.12 -12.80
CA GLY A 461 25.61 -1.86 -13.48
C GLY A 461 24.39 -1.05 -13.89
N THR A 462 24.49 0.28 -13.89
CA THR A 462 23.45 1.15 -14.46
C THR A 462 23.70 1.39 -15.94
N ASP A 463 23.14 0.52 -16.78
CA ASP A 463 23.04 0.77 -18.21
C ASP A 463 21.79 1.62 -18.48
N TYR A 464 21.91 2.93 -18.30
CA TYR A 464 20.89 3.88 -18.72
C TYR A 464 21.39 4.75 -19.84
N LEU A 465 20.51 4.98 -20.77
CA LEU A 465 20.68 5.85 -21.92
C LEU A 465 20.99 7.28 -21.55
#